data_2c111d0b79fea683e44890738fdc9d5e
#
_entry.id   2c111d0b79fea683e44890738fdc9d5e
#
_cell.length_a   1.000
_cell.length_b   1.000
_cell.length_c   1.000
_cell.angle_alpha   90.00
_cell.angle_beta   90.00
_cell.angle_gamma   90.00
#
_symmetry.space_group_name_H-M   'P 1'
#
loop_
_entity.id
_entity.type
_entity.pdbx_description
1 polymer ?
#
loop_
_entity_poly.entity_id
_entity_poly.type
_entity_poly.pdbx_seq_one_letter_code
_entity_poly.pdbx_strand_id
1 'polypeptide(L)'
;ITSFLDAWTDPETMTAFATLQRRGRLTARAHFAVLVKPDKGSARAAVAALVKQRKQFDQGPTRVLPSMQVRHAKLFMDGVIAAPAFTGALLAPYLVDKGTVTQPNWQPGTSNGPPVYFGAAALRATLAELARQGIDPHIHADGDRAVRASLDAIEGARITRGGKGLRPVLAHAEIVDPADYPRFASLDVTPVLSFQWAKQAPDTVGALKDYLGPARYAAVEPQALLLDAGARVAYGSDWPVDPLDIPFALKVAVTRTAAPSSGEEFAGRLTSQPGMPRPAVLRAITMNAAYTLRQESRLGSLEVGKLADFIVLDRNFFDVADEDIAGIKVLQTVVGGKLVYQAADRGAAR
;
A
#
# COMPACT_ATOMS: atom_id res chain seq x y z
N ILE A 1 -5.97 14.97 -0.05
CA ILE A 1 -6.52 13.64 0.32
C ILE A 1 -7.97 13.85 0.74
N THR A 2 -8.91 13.10 0.13
CA THR A 2 -10.35 13.18 0.45
C THR A 2 -10.85 11.95 1.19
N SER A 3 -10.17 10.81 1.02
CA SER A 3 -10.40 9.56 1.75
C SER A 3 -9.07 8.84 1.97
N PHE A 4 -8.94 8.09 3.05
CA PHE A 4 -7.75 7.30 3.36
C PHE A 4 -8.10 6.06 4.17
N LEU A 5 -7.22 5.08 4.15
CA LEU A 5 -7.20 3.93 5.06
C LEU A 5 -6.03 4.09 6.03
N ASP A 6 -6.33 4.16 7.32
CA ASP A 6 -5.38 3.87 8.38
C ASP A 6 -5.21 2.35 8.43
N ALA A 7 -4.11 1.88 7.86
CA ALA A 7 -3.89 0.47 7.58
C ALA A 7 -3.48 -0.37 8.79
N TRP A 8 -3.26 0.27 9.93
CA TRP A 8 -3.00 -0.39 11.21
C TRP A 8 -3.42 0.50 12.37
N THR A 9 -4.68 0.43 12.69
CA THR A 9 -5.29 1.29 13.71
C THR A 9 -5.51 0.59 15.05
N ASP A 10 -5.69 1.40 16.09
CA ASP A 10 -6.11 1.01 17.43
C ASP A 10 -7.36 1.79 17.91
N PRO A 11 -7.96 1.40 19.04
CA PRO A 11 -9.14 2.07 19.57
C PRO A 11 -8.90 3.54 19.98
N GLU A 12 -7.69 3.90 20.37
CA GLU A 12 -7.31 5.25 20.81
C GLU A 12 -7.29 6.18 19.60
N THR A 13 -6.65 5.75 18.52
CA THR A 13 -6.64 6.46 17.23
C THR A 13 -8.06 6.66 16.70
N MET A 14 -8.89 5.61 16.68
CA MET A 14 -10.29 5.73 16.24
C MET A 14 -11.10 6.68 17.15
N THR A 15 -10.84 6.71 18.45
CA THR A 15 -11.47 7.65 19.39
C THR A 15 -11.07 9.10 19.10
N ALA A 16 -9.81 9.34 18.77
CA ALA A 16 -9.33 10.67 18.35
C ALA A 16 -10.05 11.14 17.07
N PHE A 17 -10.13 10.29 16.05
CA PHE A 17 -10.88 10.59 14.81
C PHE A 17 -12.37 10.82 15.07
N ALA A 18 -13.01 10.01 15.92
CA ALA A 18 -14.40 10.19 16.31
C ALA A 18 -14.62 11.55 17.03
N THR A 19 -13.63 11.99 17.79
CA THR A 19 -13.67 13.30 18.45
C THR A 19 -13.55 14.44 17.44
N LEU A 20 -12.64 14.34 16.48
CA LEU A 20 -12.53 15.31 15.38
C LEU A 20 -13.83 15.37 14.57
N GLN A 21 -14.42 14.23 14.27
CA GLN A 21 -15.67 14.14 13.53
C GLN A 21 -16.84 14.81 14.28
N ARG A 22 -17.01 14.52 15.58
CA ARG A 22 -18.04 15.17 16.41
C ARG A 22 -17.87 16.70 16.49
N ARG A 23 -16.64 17.19 16.44
CA ARG A 23 -16.31 18.63 16.44
C ARG A 23 -16.40 19.27 15.05
N GLY A 24 -16.80 18.52 14.02
CA GLY A 24 -16.85 19.02 12.64
C GLY A 24 -15.48 19.33 12.04
N ARG A 25 -14.40 18.80 12.61
CA ARG A 25 -13.00 19.07 12.20
C ARG A 25 -12.39 17.93 11.37
N LEU A 26 -13.09 16.84 11.15
CA LEU A 26 -12.64 15.79 10.25
C LEU A 26 -12.81 16.29 8.80
N THR A 27 -11.72 16.32 8.04
CA THR A 27 -11.67 16.90 6.68
C THR A 27 -11.59 15.87 5.57
N ALA A 28 -11.52 14.55 5.92
CA ALA A 28 -11.48 13.44 4.97
C ALA A 28 -12.31 12.27 5.51
N ARG A 29 -12.72 11.34 4.64
CA ARG A 29 -13.35 10.08 5.08
C ARG A 29 -12.26 9.14 5.56
N ALA A 30 -12.37 8.71 6.82
CA ALA A 30 -11.41 7.85 7.48
C ALA A 30 -11.89 6.40 7.46
N HIS A 31 -11.09 5.52 6.88
CA HIS A 31 -11.26 4.07 6.93
C HIS A 31 -10.19 3.49 7.84
N PHE A 32 -10.52 2.39 8.50
CA PHE A 32 -9.65 1.78 9.50
C PHE A 32 -9.52 0.28 9.27
N ALA A 33 -8.26 -0.20 9.28
CA ALA A 33 -7.92 -1.61 9.30
C ALA A 33 -7.43 -2.01 10.69
N VAL A 34 -8.18 -2.87 11.36
CA VAL A 34 -7.87 -3.34 12.70
C VAL A 34 -6.98 -4.57 12.61
N LEU A 35 -5.93 -4.62 13.43
CA LEU A 35 -5.01 -5.75 13.47
C LEU A 35 -5.72 -7.05 13.89
N VAL A 36 -5.56 -8.06 13.06
CA VAL A 36 -5.93 -9.46 13.34
C VAL A 36 -4.67 -10.30 13.38
N LYS A 37 -4.41 -10.92 14.52
CA LYS A 37 -3.27 -11.82 14.72
C LYS A 37 -3.71 -13.27 14.54
N PRO A 38 -2.80 -14.18 14.16
CA PRO A 38 -3.11 -15.61 14.18
C PRO A 38 -3.47 -16.04 15.60
N ASP A 39 -4.61 -16.69 15.74
CA ASP A 39 -5.08 -17.23 17.03
C ASP A 39 -4.93 -18.77 17.03
N LYS A 40 -4.42 -19.31 18.14
CA LYS A 40 -4.31 -20.75 18.33
C LYS A 40 -5.66 -21.45 18.49
N GLY A 41 -6.73 -20.67 18.81
CA GLY A 41 -8.09 -21.21 19.03
C GLY A 41 -8.89 -21.29 17.74
N SER A 42 -9.30 -20.16 17.18
CA SER A 42 -10.15 -20.12 15.98
C SER A 42 -10.07 -18.80 15.24
N ALA A 43 -10.37 -18.84 13.93
CA ALA A 43 -10.49 -17.62 13.11
C ALA A 43 -11.56 -16.65 13.65
N ARG A 44 -12.64 -17.17 14.22
CA ARG A 44 -13.70 -16.34 14.83
C ARG A 44 -13.17 -15.58 16.05
N ALA A 45 -12.36 -16.21 16.88
CA ALA A 45 -11.72 -15.55 18.02
C ALA A 45 -10.73 -14.48 17.56
N ALA A 46 -9.91 -14.79 16.53
CA ALA A 46 -8.98 -13.84 15.96
C ALA A 46 -9.67 -12.55 15.45
N VAL A 47 -10.85 -12.65 14.87
CA VAL A 47 -11.60 -11.51 14.29
C VAL A 47 -12.52 -10.81 15.29
N ALA A 48 -12.73 -11.38 16.49
CA ALA A 48 -13.71 -10.87 17.45
C ALA A 48 -13.48 -9.42 17.92
N ALA A 49 -12.21 -9.04 18.13
CA ALA A 49 -11.86 -7.67 18.53
C ALA A 49 -12.21 -6.65 17.44
N LEU A 50 -11.92 -6.96 16.18
CA LEU A 50 -12.29 -6.12 15.04
C LEU A 50 -13.82 -5.97 14.93
N VAL A 51 -14.58 -7.05 15.06
CA VAL A 51 -16.05 -7.01 15.02
C VAL A 51 -16.61 -6.12 16.14
N LYS A 52 -16.01 -6.17 17.34
CA LYS A 52 -16.37 -5.28 18.45
C LYS A 52 -16.09 -3.81 18.11
N GLN A 53 -14.91 -3.49 17.59
CA GLN A 53 -14.53 -2.14 17.21
C GLN A 53 -15.38 -1.60 16.06
N ARG A 54 -15.70 -2.45 15.06
CA ARG A 54 -16.64 -2.09 14.01
C ARG A 54 -17.99 -1.68 14.55
N LYS A 55 -18.57 -2.43 15.49
CA LYS A 55 -19.86 -2.06 16.13
C LYS A 55 -19.80 -0.71 16.84
N GLN A 56 -18.64 -0.33 17.35
CA GLN A 56 -18.45 0.91 18.10
C GLN A 56 -18.22 2.12 17.19
N PHE A 57 -17.45 1.99 16.12
CA PHE A 57 -16.92 3.11 15.35
C PHE A 57 -17.41 3.20 13.91
N ASP A 58 -17.90 2.11 13.28
CA ASP A 58 -18.38 2.14 11.90
C ASP A 58 -19.67 2.95 11.79
N GLN A 59 -19.68 3.94 10.93
CA GLN A 59 -20.82 4.83 10.72
C GLN A 59 -21.68 4.45 9.50
N GLY A 60 -21.51 3.24 9.00
CA GLY A 60 -22.32 2.73 7.89
C GLY A 60 -21.79 3.12 6.49
N PRO A 61 -22.70 3.23 5.51
CA PRO A 61 -22.32 3.52 4.12
C PRO A 61 -21.63 4.87 3.95
N THR A 62 -20.95 5.04 2.83
CA THR A 62 -20.28 6.29 2.43
C THR A 62 -21.25 7.47 2.50
N ARG A 63 -20.90 8.47 3.30
CA ARG A 63 -21.67 9.70 3.50
C ARG A 63 -21.10 10.82 2.62
N VAL A 64 -21.93 11.85 2.37
CA VAL A 64 -21.48 13.06 1.66
C VAL A 64 -20.36 13.75 2.44
N LEU A 65 -20.58 13.98 3.74
CA LEU A 65 -19.58 14.57 4.62
C LEU A 65 -18.58 13.52 5.16
N PRO A 66 -17.40 13.94 5.65
CA PRO A 66 -16.43 13.09 6.29
C PRO A 66 -17.04 12.20 7.38
N SER A 67 -16.71 10.93 7.33
CA SER A 67 -17.23 9.88 8.21
C SER A 67 -16.18 8.81 8.45
N MET A 68 -16.47 7.88 9.37
CA MET A 68 -15.60 6.79 9.78
C MET A 68 -16.16 5.46 9.33
N GLN A 69 -15.28 4.56 8.85
CA GLN A 69 -15.65 3.18 8.50
C GLN A 69 -14.60 2.20 9.01
N VAL A 70 -15.05 1.09 9.62
CA VAL A 70 -14.20 0.02 10.15
C VAL A 70 -14.54 -1.26 9.40
N ARG A 71 -13.95 -1.47 8.23
CA ARG A 71 -14.30 -2.54 7.30
C ARG A 71 -13.11 -3.31 6.74
N HIS A 72 -11.94 -3.09 7.30
CA HIS A 72 -10.71 -3.75 6.89
C HIS A 72 -10.04 -4.43 8.07
N ALA A 73 -9.38 -5.54 7.79
CA ALA A 73 -8.52 -6.26 8.73
C ALA A 73 -7.07 -6.09 8.32
N LYS A 74 -6.20 -5.62 9.19
CA LYS A 74 -4.75 -5.68 8.98
C LYS A 74 -4.24 -7.05 9.41
N LEU A 75 -3.50 -7.71 8.50
CA LEU A 75 -2.76 -8.93 8.76
C LEU A 75 -1.30 -8.72 8.39
N PHE A 76 -0.39 -9.37 9.12
CA PHE A 76 1.02 -9.42 8.75
C PHE A 76 1.38 -10.84 8.38
N MET A 77 2.00 -11.04 7.20
CA MET A 77 2.54 -12.33 6.79
C MET A 77 4.01 -12.47 7.14
N ASP A 78 4.76 -11.37 7.10
CA ASP A 78 6.17 -11.29 7.46
C ASP A 78 6.51 -9.91 8.03
N GLY A 79 7.80 -9.59 8.14
CA GLY A 79 8.31 -8.27 8.48
C GLY A 79 8.90 -7.58 7.25
N VAL A 80 10.11 -7.01 7.36
CA VAL A 80 10.76 -6.23 6.30
C VAL A 80 11.96 -6.99 5.72
N ILE A 81 12.17 -6.85 4.41
CA ILE A 81 13.27 -7.54 3.69
C ILE A 81 14.62 -6.86 3.89
N ALA A 82 14.63 -5.59 4.30
CA ALA A 82 15.83 -4.79 4.41
C ALA A 82 16.72 -5.17 5.61
N ALA A 83 18.03 -4.99 5.43
CA ALA A 83 19.02 -5.04 6.50
C ALA A 83 18.79 -3.88 7.49
N PRO A 84 19.10 -4.06 8.77
CA PRO A 84 19.61 -5.27 9.44
C PRO A 84 18.50 -6.22 9.93
N ALA A 85 17.23 -5.92 9.66
CA ALA A 85 16.08 -6.65 10.21
C ALA A 85 15.96 -8.07 9.64
N PHE A 86 16.04 -8.25 8.30
CA PHE A 86 15.91 -9.54 7.59
C PHE A 86 14.73 -10.39 8.06
N THR A 87 13.61 -9.72 8.35
CA THR A 87 12.38 -10.36 8.82
C THR A 87 11.36 -10.58 7.71
N GLY A 88 11.68 -10.16 6.48
CA GLY A 88 10.91 -10.51 5.29
C GLY A 88 11.12 -11.99 4.92
N ALA A 89 10.04 -12.66 4.53
CA ALA A 89 10.06 -14.07 4.18
C ALA A 89 10.34 -14.26 2.69
N LEU A 90 11.52 -14.78 2.34
CA LEU A 90 11.98 -14.98 0.97
C LEU A 90 11.89 -16.44 0.55
N LEU A 91 11.71 -16.69 -0.76
CA LEU A 91 11.76 -18.02 -1.38
C LEU A 91 13.18 -18.58 -1.38
N ALA A 92 14.18 -17.73 -1.62
CA ALA A 92 15.59 -18.08 -1.57
C ALA A 92 16.30 -17.37 -0.41
N PRO A 93 17.39 -17.93 0.14
CA PRO A 93 18.11 -17.30 1.24
C PRO A 93 18.64 -15.92 0.91
N TYR A 94 18.74 -15.05 1.93
CA TYR A 94 19.54 -13.84 1.86
C TYR A 94 20.99 -14.18 1.59
N LEU A 95 21.69 -13.32 0.84
CA LEU A 95 23.13 -13.48 0.65
C LEU A 95 23.88 -13.00 1.89
N VAL A 96 25.02 -13.58 2.12
CA VAL A 96 25.99 -13.19 3.15
C VAL A 96 27.36 -13.00 2.51
N ASP A 97 28.07 -11.98 2.94
CA ASP A 97 29.45 -11.76 2.48
C ASP A 97 30.39 -12.74 3.20
N LYS A 98 31.07 -13.57 2.42
CA LYS A 98 32.12 -14.51 2.87
C LYS A 98 33.51 -14.05 2.43
N GLY A 99 33.61 -12.85 1.91
CA GLY A 99 34.86 -12.25 1.46
C GLY A 99 35.54 -11.42 2.53
N THR A 100 36.22 -10.39 2.08
CA THR A 100 36.87 -9.39 2.92
C THR A 100 36.27 -8.00 2.62
N VAL A 101 36.53 -7.01 3.45
CA VAL A 101 36.04 -5.63 3.23
C VAL A 101 36.45 -5.08 1.85
N THR A 102 37.63 -5.47 1.33
CA THR A 102 38.13 -5.00 0.04
C THR A 102 37.78 -5.93 -1.13
N GLN A 103 37.36 -7.15 -0.86
CA GLN A 103 36.96 -8.16 -1.85
C GLN A 103 35.73 -8.90 -1.34
N PRO A 104 34.55 -8.29 -1.41
CA PRO A 104 33.31 -8.94 -0.99
C PRO A 104 33.00 -10.15 -1.86
N ASN A 105 32.47 -11.22 -1.24
CA ASN A 105 32.09 -12.46 -1.90
C ASN A 105 30.70 -12.89 -1.40
N TRP A 106 29.67 -12.34 -2.00
CA TRP A 106 28.27 -12.57 -1.65
C TRP A 106 27.81 -13.96 -2.12
N GLN A 107 27.40 -14.79 -1.18
CA GLN A 107 26.96 -16.15 -1.41
C GLN A 107 25.64 -16.42 -0.65
N PRO A 108 24.83 -17.41 -1.09
CA PRO A 108 23.66 -17.81 -0.34
C PRO A 108 23.97 -18.13 1.12
N GLY A 109 23.25 -17.47 2.01
CA GLY A 109 23.25 -17.76 3.43
C GLY A 109 22.37 -18.95 3.77
N THR A 110 22.06 -19.12 5.04
CA THR A 110 21.18 -20.20 5.54
C THR A 110 19.77 -19.70 5.90
N SER A 111 19.58 -18.39 5.99
CA SER A 111 18.30 -17.78 6.37
C SER A 111 17.59 -17.20 5.16
N ASN A 112 16.31 -17.53 5.00
CA ASN A 112 15.38 -16.86 4.08
C ASN A 112 14.26 -16.13 4.83
N GLY A 113 14.59 -15.57 6.00
CA GLY A 113 13.67 -14.90 6.90
C GLY A 113 12.90 -15.89 7.80
N PRO A 114 12.12 -15.38 8.75
CA PRO A 114 11.31 -16.18 9.64
C PRO A 114 10.21 -16.95 8.89
N PRO A 115 9.58 -17.97 9.52
CA PRO A 115 8.34 -18.53 9.02
C PRO A 115 7.28 -17.42 8.85
N VAL A 116 6.41 -17.55 7.83
CA VAL A 116 5.26 -16.63 7.69
C VAL A 116 4.39 -16.71 8.94
N TYR A 117 3.89 -15.54 9.38
CA TYR A 117 3.19 -15.43 10.66
C TYR A 117 1.85 -16.16 10.68
N PHE A 118 1.18 -16.25 9.53
CA PHE A 118 -0.01 -17.09 9.37
C PHE A 118 0.35 -18.35 8.59
N GLY A 119 0.18 -19.51 9.18
CA GLY A 119 0.19 -20.78 8.43
C GLY A 119 -0.99 -20.84 7.45
N ALA A 120 -0.83 -21.59 6.36
CA ALA A 120 -1.79 -21.63 5.24
C ALA A 120 -3.25 -21.93 5.67
N ALA A 121 -3.44 -22.90 6.58
CA ALA A 121 -4.78 -23.25 7.08
C ALA A 121 -5.40 -22.13 7.92
N ALA A 122 -4.60 -21.50 8.80
CA ALA A 122 -5.05 -20.40 9.66
C ALA A 122 -5.42 -19.17 8.83
N LEU A 123 -4.61 -18.82 7.81
CA LEU A 123 -4.91 -17.69 6.93
C LEU A 123 -6.20 -17.95 6.14
N ARG A 124 -6.37 -19.12 5.52
CA ARG A 124 -7.61 -19.49 4.82
C ARG A 124 -8.84 -19.40 5.71
N ALA A 125 -8.75 -19.92 6.93
CA ALA A 125 -9.86 -19.85 7.90
C ALA A 125 -10.18 -18.38 8.29
N THR A 126 -9.15 -17.57 8.49
CA THR A 126 -9.31 -16.14 8.81
C THR A 126 -9.96 -15.38 7.63
N LEU A 127 -9.51 -15.62 6.40
CA LEU A 127 -10.12 -15.03 5.20
C LEU A 127 -11.59 -15.43 5.05
N ALA A 128 -11.95 -16.68 5.31
CA ALA A 128 -13.33 -17.14 5.28
C ALA A 128 -14.20 -16.45 6.35
N GLU A 129 -13.66 -16.26 7.55
CA GLU A 129 -14.37 -15.54 8.62
C GLU A 129 -14.53 -14.05 8.28
N LEU A 130 -13.51 -13.41 7.74
CA LEU A 130 -13.58 -12.02 7.28
C LEU A 130 -14.65 -11.85 6.19
N ALA A 131 -14.70 -12.77 5.22
CA ALA A 131 -15.73 -12.78 4.17
C ALA A 131 -17.14 -12.89 4.77
N ARG A 132 -17.34 -13.77 5.76
CA ARG A 132 -18.61 -13.94 6.47
C ARG A 132 -19.03 -12.66 7.21
N GLN A 133 -18.06 -11.86 7.65
CA GLN A 133 -18.29 -10.58 8.33
C GLN A 133 -18.41 -9.41 7.35
N GLY A 134 -18.15 -9.60 6.04
CA GLY A 134 -18.10 -8.51 5.05
C GLY A 134 -16.96 -7.52 5.36
N ILE A 135 -15.79 -8.02 5.72
CA ILE A 135 -14.57 -7.27 6.05
C ILE A 135 -13.48 -7.68 5.08
N ASP A 136 -12.79 -6.71 4.49
CA ASP A 136 -11.72 -6.97 3.52
C ASP A 136 -10.34 -7.10 4.21
N PRO A 137 -9.51 -8.04 3.78
CA PRO A 137 -8.16 -8.18 4.31
C PRO A 137 -7.19 -7.18 3.65
N HIS A 138 -6.39 -6.50 4.46
CA HIS A 138 -5.24 -5.69 4.10
C HIS A 138 -4.00 -6.38 4.66
N ILE A 139 -3.29 -7.11 3.80
CA ILE A 139 -2.24 -8.04 4.18
C ILE A 139 -0.89 -7.43 3.89
N HIS A 140 -0.05 -7.26 4.91
CA HIS A 140 1.36 -6.93 4.75
C HIS A 140 2.12 -8.18 4.28
N ALA A 141 2.84 -8.07 3.19
CA ALA A 141 3.70 -9.12 2.64
C ALA A 141 4.82 -8.48 1.82
N ASP A 142 6.02 -8.40 2.38
CA ASP A 142 7.19 -7.78 1.74
C ASP A 142 7.97 -8.76 0.88
N GLY A 143 8.26 -9.94 1.42
CA GLY A 143 9.05 -10.96 0.75
C GLY A 143 8.22 -11.83 -0.20
N ASP A 144 8.85 -12.34 -1.25
CA ASP A 144 8.22 -13.16 -2.29
C ASP A 144 7.58 -14.45 -1.76
N ARG A 145 8.11 -15.06 -0.68
CA ARG A 145 7.48 -16.19 0.00
C ARG A 145 6.21 -15.79 0.75
N ALA A 146 6.20 -14.62 1.39
CA ALA A 146 5.01 -14.10 2.08
C ALA A 146 3.92 -13.75 1.07
N VAL A 147 4.29 -13.12 -0.06
CA VAL A 147 3.39 -12.83 -1.18
C VAL A 147 2.78 -14.13 -1.71
N ARG A 148 3.59 -15.13 -2.06
CA ARG A 148 3.12 -16.42 -2.56
C ARG A 148 2.17 -17.12 -1.59
N ALA A 149 2.54 -17.20 -0.31
CA ALA A 149 1.71 -17.81 0.72
C ALA A 149 0.35 -17.10 0.89
N SER A 150 0.34 -15.77 0.71
CA SER A 150 -0.90 -14.98 0.73
C SER A 150 -1.79 -15.29 -0.47
N LEU A 151 -1.21 -15.31 -1.67
CA LEU A 151 -1.94 -15.64 -2.90
C LEU A 151 -2.50 -17.07 -2.87
N ASP A 152 -1.72 -18.05 -2.38
CA ASP A 152 -2.16 -19.45 -2.20
C ASP A 152 -3.34 -19.57 -1.23
N ALA A 153 -3.31 -18.81 -0.15
CA ALA A 153 -4.40 -18.81 0.82
C ALA A 153 -5.67 -18.14 0.27
N ILE A 154 -5.53 -17.04 -0.47
CA ILE A 154 -6.64 -16.35 -1.13
C ILE A 154 -7.28 -17.26 -2.19
N GLU A 155 -6.46 -17.91 -3.02
CA GLU A 155 -6.92 -18.88 -4.03
C GLU A 155 -7.69 -20.03 -3.37
N GLY A 156 -7.11 -20.65 -2.35
CA GLY A 156 -7.76 -21.71 -1.59
C GLY A 156 -9.08 -21.28 -0.93
N ALA A 157 -9.16 -20.06 -0.42
CA ALA A 157 -10.39 -19.51 0.15
C ALA A 157 -11.47 -19.31 -0.92
N ARG A 158 -11.10 -18.89 -2.14
CA ARG A 158 -12.04 -18.70 -3.27
C ARG A 158 -12.58 -20.04 -3.79
N ILE A 159 -11.73 -21.06 -3.93
CA ILE A 159 -12.14 -22.41 -4.35
C ILE A 159 -13.19 -22.98 -3.39
N THR A 160 -12.99 -22.82 -2.09
CA THR A 160 -13.93 -23.30 -1.06
C THR A 160 -15.14 -22.40 -0.86
N ARG A 161 -15.30 -21.35 -1.69
CA ARG A 161 -16.33 -20.30 -1.57
C ARG A 161 -16.29 -19.52 -0.25
N GLY A 162 -15.36 -19.80 0.64
CA GLY A 162 -15.19 -19.09 1.91
C GLY A 162 -14.70 -17.64 1.76
N GLY A 163 -14.00 -17.33 0.65
CA GLY A 163 -13.49 -15.99 0.33
C GLY A 163 -14.34 -15.22 -0.69
N LYS A 164 -15.56 -15.65 -1.00
CA LYS A 164 -16.41 -14.98 -2.00
C LYS A 164 -16.75 -13.55 -1.57
N GLY A 165 -16.54 -12.62 -2.50
CA GLY A 165 -16.84 -11.20 -2.29
C GLY A 165 -15.78 -10.41 -1.54
N LEU A 166 -14.68 -11.03 -1.08
CA LEU A 166 -13.52 -10.29 -0.55
C LEU A 166 -12.82 -9.51 -1.65
N ARG A 167 -12.28 -8.35 -1.27
CA ARG A 167 -11.31 -7.56 -2.04
C ARG A 167 -9.97 -7.56 -1.31
N PRO A 168 -9.17 -8.61 -1.47
CA PRO A 168 -7.89 -8.70 -0.78
C PRO A 168 -6.91 -7.65 -1.31
N VAL A 169 -6.17 -7.07 -0.37
CA VAL A 169 -5.04 -6.19 -0.65
C VAL A 169 -3.77 -6.87 -0.16
N LEU A 170 -2.72 -6.89 -0.98
CA LEU A 170 -1.35 -7.12 -0.54
C LEU A 170 -0.61 -5.78 -0.52
N ALA A 171 -0.21 -5.37 0.68
CA ALA A 171 0.54 -4.14 0.90
C ALA A 171 2.04 -4.43 0.80
N HIS A 172 2.75 -3.45 0.31
CA HIS A 172 4.19 -3.42 0.06
C HIS A 172 4.57 -4.27 -1.15
N ALA A 173 4.62 -5.60 -1.06
CA ALA A 173 5.04 -6.49 -2.15
C ALA A 173 6.35 -6.00 -2.80
N GLU A 174 7.33 -5.67 -1.94
CA GLU A 174 8.60 -5.07 -2.37
C GLU A 174 9.40 -6.00 -3.28
N ILE A 175 9.27 -7.32 -3.06
CA ILE A 175 9.79 -8.33 -3.97
C ILE A 175 8.71 -9.39 -4.24
N VAL A 176 8.47 -9.68 -5.51
CA VAL A 176 7.50 -10.66 -5.98
C VAL A 176 8.17 -11.56 -7.00
N ASP A 177 8.01 -12.86 -6.86
CA ASP A 177 8.45 -13.80 -7.88
C ASP A 177 7.66 -13.57 -9.19
N PRO A 178 8.31 -13.46 -10.35
CA PRO A 178 7.62 -13.22 -11.62
C PRO A 178 6.51 -14.22 -11.94
N ALA A 179 6.59 -15.47 -11.46
CA ALA A 179 5.54 -16.46 -11.62
C ALA A 179 4.23 -16.08 -10.90
N ASP A 180 4.29 -15.19 -9.91
CA ASP A 180 3.14 -14.73 -9.14
C ASP A 180 2.49 -13.45 -9.71
N TYR A 181 3.14 -12.72 -10.63
CA TYR A 181 2.58 -11.48 -11.18
C TYR A 181 1.16 -11.66 -11.78
N PRO A 182 0.90 -12.65 -12.64
CA PRO A 182 -0.45 -12.83 -13.22
C PRO A 182 -1.51 -13.21 -12.19
N ARG A 183 -1.10 -13.74 -11.04
CA ARG A 183 -2.02 -14.18 -9.98
C ARG A 183 -2.73 -13.02 -9.30
N PHE A 184 -2.13 -11.83 -9.26
CA PHE A 184 -2.81 -10.64 -8.74
C PHE A 184 -4.08 -10.33 -9.55
N ALA A 185 -3.99 -10.34 -10.87
CA ALA A 185 -5.14 -10.12 -11.74
C ALA A 185 -6.14 -11.28 -11.68
N SER A 186 -5.69 -12.53 -11.81
CA SER A 186 -6.57 -13.69 -11.87
C SER A 186 -7.31 -13.95 -10.54
N LEU A 187 -6.72 -13.56 -9.42
CA LEU A 187 -7.31 -13.66 -8.09
C LEU A 187 -7.95 -12.33 -7.62
N ASP A 188 -8.07 -11.31 -8.48
CA ASP A 188 -8.57 -9.97 -8.11
C ASP A 188 -7.98 -9.47 -6.79
N VAL A 189 -6.64 -9.60 -6.64
CA VAL A 189 -5.86 -9.07 -5.52
C VAL A 189 -5.28 -7.73 -5.92
N THR A 190 -5.48 -6.71 -5.09
CA THR A 190 -4.94 -5.38 -5.36
C THR A 190 -3.60 -5.22 -4.64
N PRO A 191 -2.47 -5.07 -5.35
CA PRO A 191 -1.24 -4.63 -4.72
C PRO A 191 -1.36 -3.15 -4.35
N VAL A 192 -1.13 -2.81 -3.09
CA VAL A 192 -1.07 -1.44 -2.57
C VAL A 192 0.38 -1.10 -2.29
N LEU A 193 0.95 -0.26 -3.13
CA LEU A 193 2.39 -0.03 -3.21
C LEU A 193 2.75 1.39 -2.76
N SER A 194 3.88 1.52 -2.06
CA SER A 194 4.45 2.79 -1.63
C SER A 194 5.36 3.32 -2.74
N PHE A 195 4.81 4.08 -3.67
CA PHE A 195 5.50 4.49 -4.89
C PHE A 195 6.83 5.20 -4.62
N GLN A 196 6.93 5.95 -3.53
CA GLN A 196 8.13 6.67 -3.12
C GLN A 196 9.30 5.75 -2.74
N TRP A 197 9.06 4.44 -2.55
CA TRP A 197 10.13 3.48 -2.26
C TRP A 197 10.88 3.03 -3.52
N ALA A 198 10.27 3.13 -4.69
CA ALA A 198 10.87 2.70 -5.96
C ALA A 198 11.97 3.65 -6.48
N LYS A 199 12.87 4.12 -5.63
CA LYS A 199 13.98 5.02 -5.91
C LYS A 199 15.28 4.51 -5.31
N GLN A 200 16.42 5.00 -5.80
CA GLN A 200 17.68 4.79 -5.10
C GLN A 200 17.69 5.57 -3.78
N ALA A 201 18.01 4.90 -2.69
CA ALA A 201 18.08 5.44 -1.34
C ALA A 201 18.92 4.51 -0.45
N PRO A 202 19.34 4.92 0.76
CA PRO A 202 20.10 4.05 1.66
C PRO A 202 19.42 2.71 1.94
N ASP A 203 18.09 2.71 2.09
CA ASP A 203 17.27 1.52 2.35
C ASP A 203 17.18 0.58 1.14
N THR A 204 17.14 1.09 -0.07
CA THR A 204 17.07 0.26 -1.29
C THR A 204 18.44 -0.17 -1.81
N VAL A 205 19.45 0.72 -1.78
CA VAL A 205 20.80 0.39 -2.27
C VAL A 205 21.63 -0.28 -1.17
N GLY A 206 21.75 0.35 0.00
CA GLY A 206 22.60 -0.15 1.07
C GLY A 206 22.02 -1.34 1.83
N ALA A 207 20.70 -1.36 2.00
CA ALA A 207 20.05 -2.36 2.84
C ALA A 207 19.46 -3.57 2.06
N LEU A 208 19.41 -3.53 0.71
CA LEU A 208 18.82 -4.60 -0.09
C LEU A 208 19.76 -5.18 -1.15
N LYS A 209 20.49 -4.34 -1.88
CA LYS A 209 21.16 -4.71 -3.13
C LYS A 209 22.06 -5.95 -2.99
N ASP A 210 22.96 -5.91 -2.03
CA ASP A 210 23.94 -6.96 -1.85
C ASP A 210 23.34 -8.22 -1.24
N TYR A 211 22.37 -8.05 -0.33
CA TYR A 211 21.69 -9.16 0.36
C TYR A 211 20.72 -9.94 -0.51
N LEU A 212 20.19 -9.32 -1.56
CA LEU A 212 19.32 -9.98 -2.53
C LEU A 212 20.11 -10.55 -3.72
N GLY A 213 21.22 -9.92 -4.06
CA GLY A 213 21.98 -10.20 -5.28
C GLY A 213 21.29 -9.64 -6.53
N PRO A 214 22.02 -9.61 -7.68
CA PRO A 214 21.61 -8.82 -8.85
C PRO A 214 20.26 -9.23 -9.44
N ALA A 215 19.95 -10.52 -9.52
CA ALA A 215 18.71 -11.00 -10.14
C ALA A 215 17.47 -10.61 -9.34
N ARG A 216 17.47 -10.81 -8.03
CA ARG A 216 16.33 -10.45 -7.16
C ARG A 216 16.24 -8.94 -6.99
N TYR A 217 17.38 -8.26 -6.85
CA TYR A 217 17.41 -6.79 -6.76
C TYR A 217 16.84 -6.12 -8.01
N ALA A 218 17.09 -6.68 -9.20
CA ALA A 218 16.48 -6.17 -10.42
C ALA A 218 14.95 -6.23 -10.44
N ALA A 219 14.35 -7.06 -9.59
CA ALA A 219 12.90 -7.26 -9.48
C ALA A 219 12.25 -6.51 -8.30
N VAL A 220 13.01 -5.74 -7.48
CA VAL A 220 12.43 -4.99 -6.36
C VAL A 220 11.49 -3.88 -6.85
N GLU A 221 10.49 -3.57 -6.05
CA GLU A 221 9.49 -2.56 -6.34
C GLU A 221 8.85 -2.75 -7.73
N PRO A 222 8.14 -3.88 -7.98
CA PRO A 222 7.71 -4.30 -9.31
C PRO A 222 6.42 -3.60 -9.78
N GLN A 223 6.30 -2.29 -9.58
CA GLN A 223 5.07 -1.51 -9.76
C GLN A 223 4.54 -1.61 -11.20
N ALA A 224 5.40 -1.35 -12.20
CA ALA A 224 5.02 -1.43 -13.60
C ALA A 224 4.85 -2.88 -14.06
N LEU A 225 5.65 -3.82 -13.55
CA LEU A 225 5.56 -5.23 -13.92
C LEU A 225 4.23 -5.87 -13.43
N LEU A 226 3.77 -5.52 -12.24
CA LEU A 226 2.46 -5.92 -11.75
C LEU A 226 1.34 -5.29 -12.56
N LEU A 227 1.47 -4.01 -12.95
CA LEU A 227 0.51 -3.34 -13.82
C LEU A 227 0.44 -4.03 -15.19
N ASP A 228 1.58 -4.33 -15.81
CA ASP A 228 1.68 -5.00 -17.12
C ASP A 228 1.11 -6.42 -17.08
N ALA A 229 1.19 -7.09 -15.94
CA ALA A 229 0.55 -8.38 -15.69
C ALA A 229 -0.98 -8.27 -15.42
N GLY A 230 -1.55 -7.07 -15.55
CA GLY A 230 -2.99 -6.81 -15.42
C GLY A 230 -3.47 -6.57 -13.98
N ALA A 231 -2.57 -6.45 -13.01
CA ALA A 231 -2.96 -6.17 -11.63
C ALA A 231 -3.57 -4.76 -11.49
N ARG A 232 -4.57 -4.64 -10.64
CA ARG A 232 -5.13 -3.34 -10.23
C ARG A 232 -4.23 -2.71 -9.18
N VAL A 233 -3.14 -2.06 -9.60
CA VAL A 233 -2.22 -1.39 -8.67
C VAL A 233 -2.92 -0.20 -8.00
N ALA A 234 -2.81 -0.09 -6.68
CA ALA A 234 -3.23 1.07 -5.90
C ALA A 234 -2.06 1.64 -5.08
N TYR A 235 -2.22 2.87 -4.62
CA TYR A 235 -1.20 3.58 -3.85
C TYR A 235 -1.52 3.56 -2.36
N GLY A 236 -0.49 3.35 -1.53
CA GLY A 236 -0.48 3.59 -0.09
C GLY A 236 0.82 4.25 0.33
N SER A 237 0.78 5.33 1.10
CA SER A 237 1.99 6.06 1.49
C SER A 237 2.82 5.35 2.55
N ASP A 238 2.18 4.49 3.32
CA ASP A 238 2.74 3.89 4.54
C ASP A 238 3.30 4.93 5.53
N TRP A 239 2.68 6.14 5.53
CA TRP A 239 3.02 7.17 6.53
C TRP A 239 2.80 6.61 7.96
N PRO A 240 3.71 6.81 8.91
CA PRO A 240 4.82 7.78 8.93
C PRO A 240 6.21 7.20 8.57
N VAL A 241 6.30 6.04 7.89
CA VAL A 241 7.59 5.47 7.47
C VAL A 241 8.34 6.47 6.59
N ASP A 242 7.62 7.07 5.62
CA ASP A 242 8.10 8.19 4.81
C ASP A 242 7.22 9.45 5.01
N PRO A 243 7.72 10.65 4.67
CA PRO A 243 6.90 11.85 4.62
C PRO A 243 5.69 11.69 3.69
N LEU A 244 4.55 12.25 4.08
CA LEU A 244 3.33 12.23 3.27
C LEU A 244 3.43 13.27 2.14
N ASP A 245 4.27 13.00 1.15
CA ASP A 245 4.47 13.83 -0.04
C ASP A 245 3.94 13.11 -1.28
N ILE A 246 2.66 13.32 -1.58
CA ILE A 246 2.00 12.67 -2.71
C ILE A 246 2.63 13.07 -4.05
N PRO A 247 2.88 14.36 -4.36
CA PRO A 247 3.54 14.74 -5.61
C PRO A 247 4.90 14.06 -5.82
N PHE A 248 5.71 13.95 -4.78
CA PHE A 248 6.97 13.20 -4.84
C PHE A 248 6.74 11.71 -5.12
N ALA A 249 5.78 11.07 -4.45
CA ALA A 249 5.45 9.67 -4.70
C ALA A 249 5.00 9.45 -6.16
N LEU A 250 4.19 10.36 -6.73
CA LEU A 250 3.79 10.29 -8.15
C LEU A 250 4.98 10.45 -9.10
N LYS A 251 5.92 11.35 -8.78
CA LYS A 251 7.17 11.52 -9.52
C LYS A 251 7.96 10.22 -9.53
N VAL A 252 8.16 9.60 -8.37
CA VAL A 252 8.89 8.33 -8.27
C VAL A 252 8.17 7.20 -9.03
N ALA A 253 6.85 7.11 -8.96
CA ALA A 253 6.09 6.13 -9.74
C ALA A 253 6.35 6.22 -11.25
N VAL A 254 6.47 7.45 -11.78
CA VAL A 254 6.74 7.70 -13.21
C VAL A 254 8.21 7.50 -13.57
N THR A 255 9.13 7.97 -12.73
CA THR A 255 10.56 8.05 -13.07
C THR A 255 11.44 6.97 -12.45
N ARG A 256 11.06 6.42 -11.29
CA ARG A 256 11.87 5.56 -10.42
C ARG A 256 13.19 6.21 -9.97
N THR A 257 13.19 7.54 -9.82
CA THR A 257 14.36 8.32 -9.41
C THR A 257 14.16 9.05 -8.11
N ALA A 258 15.21 9.21 -7.33
CA ALA A 258 15.23 10.00 -6.10
C ALA A 258 15.10 11.52 -6.39
N ALA A 259 14.94 12.31 -5.35
CA ALA A 259 15.03 13.77 -5.48
C ALA A 259 16.49 14.17 -5.79
N PRO A 260 16.74 15.24 -6.56
CA PRO A 260 18.10 15.74 -6.79
C PRO A 260 18.87 16.04 -5.51
N SER A 261 18.17 16.41 -4.43
CA SER A 261 18.76 16.68 -3.12
C SER A 261 19.18 15.43 -2.33
N SER A 262 18.91 14.23 -2.84
CA SER A 262 19.25 12.97 -2.14
C SER A 262 20.75 12.63 -2.20
N GLY A 263 21.52 13.26 -3.07
CA GLY A 263 22.95 13.01 -3.29
C GLY A 263 23.21 12.30 -4.63
N GLU A 264 24.42 12.50 -5.15
CA GLU A 264 24.85 11.93 -6.44
C GLU A 264 24.89 10.40 -6.40
N GLU A 265 25.19 9.81 -5.25
CA GLU A 265 25.22 8.36 -5.02
C GLU A 265 23.85 7.68 -5.20
N PHE A 266 22.76 8.45 -5.13
CA PHE A 266 21.40 7.98 -5.37
C PHE A 266 20.80 8.49 -6.68
N ALA A 267 21.64 9.01 -7.57
CA ALA A 267 21.20 9.46 -8.89
C ALA A 267 20.78 8.29 -9.80
N GLY A 268 19.85 8.56 -10.71
CA GLY A 268 19.37 7.57 -11.66
C GLY A 268 18.21 6.71 -11.14
N ARG A 269 17.83 5.74 -11.95
CA ARG A 269 16.72 4.82 -11.63
C ARG A 269 17.13 3.75 -10.63
N LEU A 270 16.20 3.31 -9.81
CA LEU A 270 16.43 2.20 -8.87
C LEU A 270 16.94 0.93 -9.58
N THR A 271 16.30 0.56 -10.67
CA THR A 271 16.62 -0.59 -11.51
C THR A 271 16.32 -0.26 -12.98
N SER A 272 16.54 -1.20 -13.89
CA SER A 272 16.18 -1.07 -15.30
C SER A 272 14.68 -1.16 -15.59
N GLN A 273 13.84 -1.48 -14.59
CA GLN A 273 12.40 -1.53 -14.77
C GLN A 273 11.84 -0.17 -15.22
N PRO A 274 10.79 -0.15 -16.06
CA PRO A 274 10.14 1.09 -16.45
C PRO A 274 9.38 1.72 -15.26
N GLY A 275 9.14 3.02 -15.33
CA GLY A 275 8.15 3.69 -14.51
C GLY A 275 6.74 3.39 -14.99
N MET A 276 5.74 3.68 -14.15
CA MET A 276 4.35 3.52 -14.52
C MET A 276 3.89 4.67 -15.44
N PRO A 277 3.01 4.40 -16.44
CA PRO A 277 2.40 5.48 -17.23
C PRO A 277 1.58 6.43 -16.35
N ARG A 278 1.63 7.73 -16.60
CA ARG A 278 0.91 8.77 -15.83
C ARG A 278 -0.59 8.50 -15.64
N PRO A 279 -1.34 8.02 -16.67
CA PRO A 279 -2.75 7.67 -16.47
C PRO A 279 -2.94 6.55 -15.43
N ALA A 280 -2.05 5.54 -15.41
CA ALA A 280 -2.10 4.45 -14.44
C ALA A 280 -1.77 4.93 -13.03
N VAL A 281 -0.78 5.82 -12.88
CA VAL A 281 -0.41 6.45 -11.60
C VAL A 281 -1.60 7.21 -11.01
N LEU A 282 -2.30 8.06 -11.81
CA LEU A 282 -3.50 8.75 -11.32
C LEU A 282 -4.63 7.77 -10.99
N ARG A 283 -4.84 6.74 -11.79
CA ARG A 283 -5.84 5.73 -11.50
C ARG A 283 -5.55 5.00 -10.19
N ALA A 284 -4.28 4.74 -9.89
CA ALA A 284 -3.85 4.07 -8.66
C ALA A 284 -4.21 4.85 -7.38
N ILE A 285 -4.07 6.18 -7.41
CA ILE A 285 -4.39 7.04 -6.25
C ILE A 285 -5.86 7.50 -6.19
N THR A 286 -6.65 7.18 -7.21
CA THR A 286 -8.06 7.59 -7.31
C THR A 286 -8.99 6.39 -7.41
N MET A 287 -9.30 5.91 -8.59
CA MET A 287 -10.27 4.83 -8.82
C MET A 287 -9.88 3.52 -8.16
N ASN A 288 -8.60 3.12 -8.24
CA ASN A 288 -8.14 1.86 -7.65
C ASN A 288 -8.11 1.95 -6.12
N ALA A 289 -7.69 3.11 -5.56
CA ALA A 289 -7.80 3.37 -4.13
C ALA A 289 -9.27 3.36 -3.66
N ALA A 290 -10.18 3.99 -4.40
CA ALA A 290 -11.61 3.94 -4.10
C ALA A 290 -12.17 2.50 -4.16
N TYR A 291 -11.67 1.66 -5.10
CA TYR A 291 -12.05 0.25 -5.19
C TYR A 291 -11.64 -0.54 -3.94
N THR A 292 -10.43 -0.33 -3.40
CA THR A 292 -10.00 -1.00 -2.17
C THR A 292 -10.87 -0.63 -0.96
N LEU A 293 -11.45 0.57 -0.98
CA LEU A 293 -12.37 1.07 0.05
C LEU A 293 -13.84 0.71 -0.22
N ARG A 294 -14.16 0.01 -1.31
CA ARG A 294 -15.53 -0.27 -1.79
C ARG A 294 -16.34 1.02 -2.05
N GLN A 295 -15.69 2.06 -2.56
CA GLN A 295 -16.31 3.36 -2.79
C GLN A 295 -16.24 3.84 -4.26
N GLU A 296 -15.79 3.01 -5.18
CA GLU A 296 -15.60 3.34 -6.60
C GLU A 296 -16.90 3.79 -7.29
N SER A 297 -18.05 3.36 -6.81
CA SER A 297 -19.36 3.84 -7.31
C SER A 297 -19.72 5.24 -6.84
N ARG A 298 -19.01 5.77 -5.84
CA ARG A 298 -19.28 7.05 -5.20
C ARG A 298 -18.12 8.04 -5.29
N LEU A 299 -16.90 7.55 -5.42
CA LEU A 299 -15.64 8.30 -5.36
C LEU A 299 -14.66 7.82 -6.44
N GLY A 300 -13.53 8.49 -6.55
CA GLY A 300 -12.39 8.11 -7.38
C GLY A 300 -12.41 8.71 -8.79
N SER A 301 -13.53 9.26 -9.25
CA SER A 301 -13.65 9.99 -10.53
C SER A 301 -14.69 11.10 -10.42
N LEU A 302 -14.64 12.05 -11.35
CA LEU A 302 -15.62 13.13 -11.49
C LEU A 302 -16.67 12.70 -12.52
N GLU A 303 -17.75 12.12 -12.05
CA GLU A 303 -18.87 11.62 -12.85
C GLU A 303 -20.21 12.03 -12.22
N VAL A 304 -21.23 12.20 -13.06
CA VAL A 304 -22.59 12.49 -12.60
C VAL A 304 -23.07 11.34 -11.67
N GLY A 305 -23.57 11.71 -10.49
CA GLY A 305 -24.02 10.76 -9.46
C GLY A 305 -22.96 10.40 -8.43
N LYS A 306 -21.68 10.71 -8.65
CA LYS A 306 -20.64 10.58 -7.63
C LYS A 306 -20.55 11.80 -6.71
N LEU A 307 -19.90 11.63 -5.58
CA LEU A 307 -19.67 12.74 -4.65
C LEU A 307 -18.65 13.73 -5.22
N ALA A 308 -18.86 15.01 -4.99
CA ALA A 308 -17.94 16.06 -5.40
C ALA A 308 -16.70 16.09 -4.49
N ASP A 309 -15.84 15.11 -4.67
CA ASP A 309 -14.53 14.98 -4.04
C ASP A 309 -13.45 15.22 -5.09
N PHE A 310 -12.73 16.34 -4.97
CA PHE A 310 -11.67 16.67 -5.92
C PHE A 310 -10.60 17.57 -5.29
N ILE A 311 -9.48 17.66 -5.97
CA ILE A 311 -8.42 18.63 -5.69
C ILE A 311 -8.21 19.52 -6.92
N VAL A 312 -7.78 20.75 -6.68
CA VAL A 312 -7.30 21.67 -7.74
C VAL A 312 -5.79 21.74 -7.60
N LEU A 313 -5.10 21.52 -8.70
CA LEU A 313 -3.64 21.59 -8.80
C LEU A 313 -3.20 22.91 -9.45
N ASP A 314 -2.00 23.37 -9.12
CA ASP A 314 -1.41 24.56 -9.73
C ASP A 314 -0.92 24.33 -11.16
N ARG A 315 -0.69 23.06 -11.53
CA ARG A 315 -0.21 22.63 -12.86
C ARG A 315 -0.87 21.33 -13.30
N ASN A 316 -0.96 21.13 -14.60
CA ASN A 316 -1.48 19.89 -15.16
C ASN A 316 -0.45 18.76 -15.01
N PHE A 317 -0.80 17.71 -14.29
CA PHE A 317 0.04 16.53 -14.08
C PHE A 317 0.50 15.86 -15.39
N PHE A 318 -0.25 15.99 -16.47
CA PHE A 318 0.09 15.38 -17.76
C PHE A 318 1.06 16.21 -18.60
N ASP A 319 1.17 17.53 -18.33
CA ASP A 319 1.93 18.46 -19.17
C ASP A 319 3.29 18.87 -18.58
N VAL A 320 3.45 18.73 -17.25
CA VAL A 320 4.75 19.05 -16.61
C VAL A 320 5.82 18.04 -16.98
N ALA A 321 7.08 18.47 -17.00
CA ALA A 321 8.21 17.55 -17.13
C ALA A 321 8.23 16.52 -15.98
N ASP A 322 8.79 15.33 -16.20
CA ASP A 322 8.79 14.26 -15.21
C ASP A 322 9.44 14.68 -13.89
N GLU A 323 10.52 15.45 -13.96
CA GLU A 323 11.25 15.98 -12.81
C GLU A 323 10.44 17.00 -12.01
N ASP A 324 9.52 17.71 -12.66
CA ASP A 324 8.71 18.77 -12.07
C ASP A 324 7.44 18.26 -11.38
N ILE A 325 7.09 16.99 -11.54
CA ILE A 325 5.90 16.38 -10.92
C ILE A 325 5.92 16.59 -9.40
N ALA A 326 7.08 16.39 -8.75
CA ALA A 326 7.23 16.59 -7.31
C ALA A 326 6.98 18.04 -6.86
N GLY A 327 7.07 19.00 -7.77
CA GLY A 327 6.82 20.41 -7.50
C GLY A 327 5.34 20.82 -7.62
N ILE A 328 4.44 19.94 -8.04
CA ILE A 328 3.00 20.23 -8.18
C ILE A 328 2.39 20.49 -6.79
N LYS A 329 1.57 21.56 -6.71
CA LYS A 329 0.92 21.96 -5.46
C LYS A 329 -0.59 21.78 -5.54
N VAL A 330 -1.16 21.34 -4.42
CA VAL A 330 -2.62 21.33 -4.24
C VAL A 330 -3.05 22.72 -3.82
N LEU A 331 -3.88 23.35 -4.62
CA LEU A 331 -4.45 24.69 -4.33
C LEU A 331 -5.71 24.57 -3.50
N GLN A 332 -6.56 23.59 -3.80
CA GLN A 332 -7.82 23.37 -3.09
C GLN A 332 -8.08 21.87 -2.90
N THR A 333 -8.75 21.51 -1.81
CA THR A 333 -9.34 20.20 -1.60
C THR A 333 -10.81 20.34 -1.24
N VAL A 334 -11.66 19.65 -1.97
CA VAL A 334 -13.11 19.63 -1.78
C VAL A 334 -13.54 18.22 -1.42
N VAL A 335 -14.37 18.08 -0.37
CA VAL A 335 -14.92 16.79 0.09
C VAL A 335 -16.44 16.92 0.20
N GLY A 336 -17.17 16.13 -0.58
CA GLY A 336 -18.63 16.17 -0.62
C GLY A 336 -19.17 17.56 -1.00
N GLY A 337 -18.50 18.27 -1.88
CA GLY A 337 -18.85 19.64 -2.30
C GLY A 337 -18.42 20.74 -1.31
N LYS A 338 -17.82 20.38 -0.17
CA LYS A 338 -17.33 21.35 0.83
C LYS A 338 -15.83 21.57 0.67
N LEU A 339 -15.40 22.83 0.56
CA LEU A 339 -14.00 23.22 0.61
C LEU A 339 -13.43 22.92 2.01
N VAL A 340 -12.42 22.06 2.09
CA VAL A 340 -11.77 21.64 3.35
C VAL A 340 -10.33 22.11 3.46
N TYR A 341 -9.73 22.50 2.35
CA TYR A 341 -8.39 23.08 2.29
C TYR A 341 -8.30 24.10 1.15
N GLN A 342 -7.67 25.23 1.45
CA GLN A 342 -7.29 26.29 0.51
C GLN A 342 -5.82 26.62 0.79
N ALA A 343 -4.98 26.56 -0.23
CA ALA A 343 -3.62 27.08 -0.12
C ALA A 343 -3.67 28.57 0.19
N ALA A 344 -2.81 29.03 1.10
CA ALA A 344 -2.68 30.46 1.36
C ALA A 344 -2.25 31.17 0.07
N ASP A 345 -2.94 32.26 -0.28
CA ASP A 345 -2.48 33.17 -1.32
C ASP A 345 -1.09 33.68 -0.92
N ARG A 346 -0.06 33.17 -1.59
CA ARG A 346 1.22 33.87 -1.55
C ARG A 346 1.00 35.14 -2.36
N GLY A 347 0.59 36.17 -1.64
CA GLY A 347 0.44 37.51 -2.24
C GLY A 347 1.61 37.77 -3.18
N ALA A 348 1.30 38.18 -4.40
CA ALA A 348 2.29 38.63 -5.34
C ALA A 348 3.22 39.58 -4.57
N ALA A 349 4.43 39.12 -4.30
CA ALA A 349 5.48 40.05 -3.92
C ALA A 349 5.55 41.08 -5.04
N ARG A 350 5.03 42.28 -4.74
CA ARG A 350 5.16 43.46 -5.58
C ARG A 350 6.61 43.88 -5.63
#